data_2048efd895e1b087c64a56161ff0ff20
#
_entry.id   2048efd895e1b087c64a56161ff0ff20
#
_cell.length_a   1.000
_cell.length_b   1.000
_cell.length_c   1.000
_cell.angle_alpha   90.00
_cell.angle_beta   90.00
_cell.angle_gamma   90.00
#
_symmetry.space_group_name_H-M   'P 1'
#
loop_
_entity.id
_entity.type
_entity.pdbx_description
1 polymer ?
#
loop_
_entity_poly.entity_id
_entity_poly.type
_entity_poly.pdbx_seq_one_letter_code
_entity_poly.pdbx_strand_id
1 'polypeptide(L)'
;MKKVILLTAVILLGATTFAQAQEGELTGTVDVTYLSQYIWRGFEWFGNKSAIQPSIDLDLYGTGLGLNVLWSRANSSEYELMERLDFTLYYGNSLFEYETYATDYTVGWTYYNFPDGPPAPGMETMDWQEMFATLSWPELCPEGIVPSYTVVKMWASKEGADYWDVSGWLHILGLGYDLPVEGLLPDTPEQILHLSVAVVYNDEVITSESDWSHAVFGVSTGFDLGNDCTLTPGLYYQSSWEDDVNESDEFWCTVGVSYAF
;
A
#
# COMPACT_ATOMS: atom_id res chain seq x y z
N MET A 1 18.52 21.42 20.88
CA MET A 1 19.87 20.89 20.57
C MET A 1 20.02 19.41 20.96
N LYS A 2 19.69 18.95 22.20
CA LYS A 2 19.86 17.53 22.59
C LYS A 2 19.02 16.51 21.79
N LYS A 3 17.81 16.87 21.32
CA LYS A 3 16.94 15.98 20.53
C LYS A 3 17.43 15.78 19.10
N VAL A 4 18.04 16.78 18.50
CA VAL A 4 18.63 16.69 17.14
C VAL A 4 19.88 15.82 17.14
N ILE A 5 20.68 15.89 18.20
CA ILE A 5 21.90 15.07 18.35
C ILE A 5 21.55 13.58 18.50
N LEU A 6 20.42 13.26 19.18
CA LEU A 6 19.98 11.87 19.34
C LEU A 6 19.49 11.26 18.01
N LEU A 7 18.75 12.03 17.22
CA LEU A 7 18.27 11.59 15.90
C LEU A 7 19.45 11.38 14.93
N THR A 8 20.43 12.28 14.92
CA THR A 8 21.63 12.17 14.11
C THR A 8 22.50 10.98 14.53
N ALA A 9 22.55 10.66 15.84
CA ALA A 9 23.28 9.50 16.34
C ALA A 9 22.62 8.16 15.95
N VAL A 10 21.29 8.10 15.92
CA VAL A 10 20.55 6.91 15.47
C VAL A 10 20.75 6.69 13.97
N ILE A 11 20.71 7.75 13.15
CA ILE A 11 21.00 7.67 11.71
C ILE A 11 22.44 7.26 11.45
N LEU A 12 23.42 7.78 12.18
CA LEU A 12 24.82 7.42 12.06
C LEU A 12 25.12 5.99 12.54
N LEU A 13 24.47 5.51 13.60
CA LEU A 13 24.58 4.11 14.06
C LEU A 13 23.93 3.14 13.06
N GLY A 14 22.81 3.52 12.44
CA GLY A 14 22.21 2.76 11.34
C GLY A 14 23.18 2.69 10.15
N ALA A 15 23.76 3.80 9.71
CA ALA A 15 24.67 3.85 8.57
C ALA A 15 25.95 3.01 8.75
N THR A 16 26.41 2.80 9.99
CA THR A 16 27.62 1.95 10.22
C THR A 16 27.32 0.45 10.19
N THR A 17 26.09 0.03 10.40
CA THR A 17 25.68 -1.38 10.23
C THR A 17 25.44 -1.74 8.77
N PHE A 18 25.09 -0.77 7.91
CA PHE A 18 24.95 -0.97 6.46
C PHE A 18 26.28 -1.16 5.73
N ALA A 19 27.42 -0.78 6.33
CA ALA A 19 28.76 -0.92 5.71
C ALA A 19 29.27 -2.37 5.62
N GLN A 20 28.51 -3.35 6.09
CA GLN A 20 28.73 -4.79 5.90
C GLN A 20 27.60 -5.43 5.06
N ALA A 21 26.88 -4.64 4.27
CA ALA A 21 25.88 -5.18 3.35
C ALA A 21 26.57 -6.15 2.39
N GLN A 22 26.11 -7.37 2.41
CA GLN A 22 26.35 -8.40 1.42
C GLN A 22 26.28 -7.77 0.02
N GLU A 23 27.09 -8.24 -0.94
CA GLU A 23 27.00 -7.82 -2.35
C GLU A 23 25.65 -8.27 -2.93
N GLY A 24 24.58 -7.58 -2.58
CA GLY A 24 23.26 -7.73 -3.19
C GLY A 24 23.21 -6.96 -4.50
N GLU A 25 22.46 -7.44 -5.45
CA GLU A 25 22.12 -6.68 -6.66
C GLU A 25 20.93 -5.75 -6.37
N LEU A 26 20.86 -4.63 -7.08
CA LEU A 26 19.66 -3.83 -7.12
C LEU A 26 18.62 -4.61 -7.93
N THR A 27 17.53 -4.98 -7.29
CA THR A 27 16.40 -5.65 -7.93
C THR A 27 15.15 -4.78 -7.82
N GLY A 28 14.15 -5.06 -8.62
CA GLY A 28 12.93 -4.29 -8.56
C GLY A 28 11.84 -4.83 -9.47
N THR A 29 10.70 -4.19 -9.37
CA THR A 29 9.52 -4.49 -10.20
C THR A 29 8.98 -3.20 -10.79
N VAL A 30 8.72 -3.20 -12.07
CA VAL A 30 7.90 -2.19 -12.74
C VAL A 30 6.52 -2.79 -12.96
N ASP A 31 5.48 -2.08 -12.56
CA ASP A 31 4.09 -2.50 -12.73
C ASP A 31 3.25 -1.41 -13.39
N VAL A 32 2.26 -1.84 -14.14
CA VAL A 32 1.18 -0.97 -14.62
C VAL A 32 -0.14 -1.67 -14.35
N THR A 33 -0.92 -1.12 -13.43
CA THR A 33 -2.24 -1.64 -13.06
C THR A 33 -3.36 -0.75 -13.56
N TYR A 34 -4.31 -1.33 -14.29
CA TYR A 34 -5.62 -0.74 -14.58
C TYR A 34 -6.60 -1.11 -13.47
N LEU A 35 -7.38 -0.12 -13.02
CA LEU A 35 -8.49 -0.29 -12.07
C LEU A 35 -9.78 0.18 -12.73
N SER A 36 -10.84 -0.64 -12.69
CA SER A 36 -12.15 -0.22 -13.20
C SER A 36 -12.75 0.94 -12.40
N GLN A 37 -12.35 1.06 -11.12
CA GLN A 37 -12.68 2.14 -10.19
C GLN A 37 -11.55 2.23 -9.16
N TYR A 38 -11.17 3.43 -8.75
CA TYR A 38 -10.10 3.63 -7.78
C TYR A 38 -10.67 3.90 -6.38
N ILE A 39 -10.64 2.85 -5.57
CA ILE A 39 -10.95 2.93 -4.14
C ILE A 39 -9.65 3.00 -3.36
N TRP A 40 -9.47 4.09 -2.60
CA TRP A 40 -8.29 4.28 -1.77
C TRP A 40 -8.68 4.44 -0.31
N ARG A 41 -8.25 3.51 0.54
CA ARG A 41 -8.54 3.49 1.99
C ARG A 41 -10.03 3.62 2.33
N GLY A 42 -10.87 3.02 1.50
CA GLY A 42 -12.32 3.08 1.61
C GLY A 42 -12.97 4.19 0.78
N PHE A 43 -12.24 5.24 0.46
CA PHE A 43 -12.75 6.40 -0.30
C PHE A 43 -12.79 6.12 -1.80
N GLU A 44 -13.89 6.48 -2.45
CA GLU A 44 -14.02 6.52 -3.88
C GLU A 44 -13.26 7.73 -4.45
N TRP A 45 -11.99 7.51 -4.87
CA TRP A 45 -11.05 8.60 -5.12
C TRP A 45 -11.32 9.38 -6.40
N PHE A 46 -11.74 8.74 -7.48
CA PHE A 46 -12.02 9.37 -8.78
C PHE A 46 -13.49 9.28 -9.21
N GLY A 47 -14.43 9.26 -8.27
CA GLY A 47 -15.86 9.30 -8.55
C GLY A 47 -16.32 8.27 -9.58
N ASN A 48 -16.29 6.98 -9.30
CA ASN A 48 -16.67 5.87 -10.20
C ASN A 48 -15.89 5.82 -11.54
N LYS A 49 -14.72 6.48 -11.62
CA LYS A 49 -13.90 6.42 -12.85
C LYS A 49 -12.77 5.42 -12.69
N SER A 50 -12.44 4.84 -13.83
CA SER A 50 -11.26 3.98 -13.92
C SER A 50 -9.96 4.76 -13.76
N ALA A 51 -8.93 4.07 -13.29
CA ALA A 51 -7.60 4.62 -13.14
C ALA A 51 -6.54 3.75 -13.79
N ILE A 52 -5.39 4.34 -14.06
CA ILE A 52 -4.16 3.63 -14.38
C ILE A 52 -3.10 4.00 -13.34
N GLN A 53 -2.38 2.99 -12.85
CA GLN A 53 -1.36 3.15 -11.82
C GLN A 53 -0.06 2.50 -12.27
N PRO A 54 0.84 3.22 -12.96
CA PRO A 54 2.22 2.78 -13.13
C PRO A 54 2.98 2.93 -11.81
N SER A 55 3.83 1.95 -11.50
CA SER A 55 4.70 1.98 -10.33
C SER A 55 6.07 1.38 -10.61
N ILE A 56 7.02 1.72 -9.77
CA ILE A 56 8.30 1.05 -9.64
C ILE A 56 8.57 0.79 -8.17
N ASP A 57 8.94 -0.44 -7.86
CA ASP A 57 9.39 -0.85 -6.53
C ASP A 57 10.82 -1.36 -6.62
N LEU A 58 11.70 -0.86 -5.76
CA LEU A 58 13.13 -1.18 -5.74
C LEU A 58 13.50 -1.80 -4.40
N ASP A 59 14.09 -3.00 -4.43
CA ASP A 59 14.85 -3.54 -3.31
C ASP A 59 16.28 -3.01 -3.35
N LEU A 60 16.69 -2.38 -2.29
CA LEU A 60 18.03 -1.79 -2.20
C LEU A 60 19.03 -2.82 -1.68
N TYR A 61 19.49 -3.66 -2.60
CA TYR A 61 20.60 -4.60 -2.37
C TYR A 61 20.32 -5.69 -1.33
N GLY A 62 19.05 -6.14 -1.17
CA GLY A 62 18.67 -7.15 -0.19
C GLY A 62 18.86 -6.71 1.27
N THR A 63 18.92 -5.41 1.52
CA THR A 63 19.11 -4.85 2.88
C THR A 63 17.84 -4.79 3.70
N GLY A 64 16.69 -5.07 3.08
CA GLY A 64 15.35 -4.82 3.60
C GLY A 64 14.88 -3.39 3.38
N LEU A 65 15.76 -2.45 2.95
CA LEU A 65 15.34 -1.12 2.50
C LEU A 65 14.75 -1.19 1.10
N GLY A 66 13.65 -0.50 0.89
CA GLY A 66 13.03 -0.37 -0.42
C GLY A 66 12.50 1.03 -0.68
N LEU A 67 12.33 1.32 -1.96
CA LEU A 67 11.76 2.56 -2.48
C LEU A 67 10.65 2.21 -3.46
N ASN A 68 9.45 2.73 -3.24
CA ASN A 68 8.34 2.62 -4.19
C ASN A 68 7.94 4.01 -4.69
N VAL A 69 7.66 4.10 -5.97
CA VAL A 69 7.03 5.28 -6.59
C VAL A 69 5.81 4.81 -7.36
N LEU A 70 4.65 5.36 -7.02
CA LEU A 70 3.37 5.05 -7.63
C LEU A 70 2.73 6.32 -8.17
N TRP A 71 2.23 6.30 -9.39
CA TRP A 71 1.40 7.37 -9.93
C TRP A 71 -0.04 6.90 -10.08
N SER A 72 -0.99 7.57 -9.42
CA SER A 72 -2.42 7.32 -9.54
C SER A 72 -3.05 8.36 -10.45
N ARG A 73 -3.52 7.93 -11.61
CA ARG A 73 -4.11 8.79 -12.64
C ARG A 73 -5.50 8.32 -13.05
N ALA A 74 -6.45 9.26 -13.11
CA ALA A 74 -7.78 8.99 -13.65
C ALA A 74 -7.76 8.82 -15.18
N ASN A 75 -8.54 7.87 -15.70
CA ASN A 75 -8.79 7.74 -17.14
C ASN A 75 -9.95 8.65 -17.61
N SER A 76 -10.15 9.78 -16.94
CA SER A 76 -11.21 10.74 -17.21
C SER A 76 -10.70 12.15 -16.89
N SER A 77 -11.14 13.14 -17.64
CA SER A 77 -10.92 14.54 -17.29
C SER A 77 -11.67 14.94 -16.02
N GLU A 78 -11.32 16.08 -15.44
CA GLU A 78 -11.91 16.69 -14.23
C GLU A 78 -11.37 16.14 -12.90
N TYR A 79 -10.39 15.21 -12.94
CA TYR A 79 -9.75 14.65 -11.75
C TYR A 79 -8.26 14.98 -11.64
N GLU A 80 -7.74 15.88 -12.48
CA GLU A 80 -6.32 16.23 -12.55
C GLU A 80 -5.79 16.71 -11.19
N LEU A 81 -6.59 17.45 -10.42
CA LEU A 81 -6.22 17.92 -9.07
C LEU A 81 -6.10 16.79 -8.03
N MET A 82 -6.71 15.65 -8.31
CA MET A 82 -6.70 14.47 -7.44
C MET A 82 -5.69 13.40 -7.90
N GLU A 83 -5.07 13.60 -9.07
CA GLU A 83 -3.95 12.76 -9.51
C GLU A 83 -2.77 12.92 -8.55
N ARG A 84 -2.06 11.83 -8.28
CA ARG A 84 -1.13 11.78 -7.16
C ARG A 84 0.10 10.94 -7.49
N LEU A 85 1.27 11.44 -7.07
CA LEU A 85 2.53 10.71 -7.03
C LEU A 85 2.85 10.36 -5.58
N ASP A 86 2.95 9.08 -5.28
CA ASP A 86 3.25 8.55 -3.97
C ASP A 86 4.71 8.09 -3.95
N PHE A 87 5.50 8.62 -3.02
CA PHE A 87 6.90 8.26 -2.81
C PHE A 87 7.02 7.56 -1.46
N THR A 88 7.29 6.26 -1.47
CA THR A 88 7.40 5.47 -0.24
C THR A 88 8.84 5.00 -0.03
N LEU A 89 9.40 5.30 1.12
CA LEU A 89 10.62 4.68 1.64
C LEU A 89 10.22 3.72 2.75
N TYR A 90 10.68 2.47 2.68
CA TYR A 90 10.33 1.46 3.67
C TYR A 90 11.53 0.60 4.07
N TYR A 91 11.39 -0.07 5.21
CA TYR A 91 12.28 -1.12 5.67
C TYR A 91 11.45 -2.31 6.13
N GLY A 92 11.74 -3.48 5.58
CA GLY A 92 11.13 -4.75 5.95
C GLY A 92 12.17 -5.74 6.49
N ASN A 93 11.77 -6.53 7.46
CA ASN A 93 12.57 -7.64 8.00
C ASN A 93 11.66 -8.61 8.77
N SER A 94 12.23 -9.70 9.26
CA SER A 94 11.54 -10.72 10.05
C SER A 94 12.12 -10.80 11.44
N LEU A 95 11.26 -11.07 12.42
CA LEU A 95 11.61 -11.36 13.82
C LEU A 95 11.16 -12.77 14.15
N PHE A 96 11.92 -13.45 15.01
CA PHE A 96 11.55 -14.77 15.53
C PHE A 96 11.33 -15.84 14.43
N GLU A 97 12.12 -15.81 13.36
CA GLU A 97 11.99 -16.63 12.13
C GLU A 97 11.80 -18.14 12.36
N TYR A 98 12.23 -18.67 13.52
CA TYR A 98 12.16 -20.10 13.83
C TYR A 98 11.02 -20.44 14.81
N GLU A 99 10.18 -19.49 15.15
CA GLU A 99 9.11 -19.65 16.13
C GLU A 99 7.74 -19.62 15.46
N THR A 100 6.76 -20.26 16.06
CA THR A 100 5.36 -20.21 15.57
C THR A 100 4.73 -18.82 15.57
N TYR A 101 5.35 -17.88 16.24
CA TYR A 101 5.00 -16.45 16.23
C TYR A 101 5.99 -15.62 15.41
N ALA A 102 6.67 -16.25 14.43
CA ALA A 102 7.47 -15.53 13.46
C ALA A 102 6.68 -14.33 12.93
N THR A 103 7.31 -13.16 12.92
CA THR A 103 6.65 -11.91 12.60
C THR A 103 7.44 -11.20 11.52
N ASP A 104 6.84 -11.05 10.35
CA ASP A 104 7.36 -10.15 9.32
C ASP A 104 6.86 -8.75 9.63
N TYR A 105 7.74 -7.77 9.52
CA TYR A 105 7.36 -6.38 9.72
C TYR A 105 7.88 -5.48 8.62
N THR A 106 7.09 -4.47 8.29
CA THR A 106 7.48 -3.37 7.41
C THR A 106 7.15 -2.06 8.09
N VAL A 107 8.10 -1.16 8.14
CA VAL A 107 7.89 0.22 8.59
C VAL A 107 8.25 1.16 7.45
N GLY A 108 7.49 2.22 7.25
CA GLY A 108 7.75 3.11 6.13
C GLY A 108 7.17 4.49 6.32
N TRP A 109 7.54 5.34 5.40
CA TRP A 109 7.04 6.69 5.26
C TRP A 109 6.68 6.93 3.80
N THR A 110 5.48 7.49 3.56
CA THR A 110 5.00 7.86 2.22
C THR A 110 4.75 9.36 2.16
N TYR A 111 5.22 9.98 1.09
CA TYR A 111 4.89 11.34 0.71
C TYR A 111 3.93 11.30 -0.48
N TYR A 112 2.78 11.88 -0.31
CA TYR A 112 1.72 12.00 -1.32
C TYR A 112 1.79 13.37 -1.95
N ASN A 113 2.23 13.45 -3.19
CA ASN A 113 2.35 14.67 -3.95
C ASN A 113 1.20 14.83 -4.95
N PHE A 114 0.53 15.96 -4.89
CA PHE A 114 -0.53 16.37 -5.82
C PHE A 114 0.02 17.42 -6.79
N PRO A 115 0.53 17.04 -7.96
CA PRO A 115 1.29 17.95 -8.84
C PRO A 115 0.45 19.09 -9.39
N ASP A 116 -0.86 18.92 -9.57
CA ASP A 116 -1.79 19.91 -10.09
C ASP A 116 -2.55 20.68 -8.99
N GLY A 117 -2.29 20.41 -7.72
CA GLY A 117 -2.79 21.19 -6.57
C GLY A 117 -2.00 22.49 -6.37
N PRO A 118 -2.50 23.44 -5.58
CA PRO A 118 -3.69 23.45 -4.73
C PRO A 118 -4.96 23.88 -5.45
N PRO A 119 -6.14 23.39 -5.01
CA PRO A 119 -7.42 23.70 -5.68
C PRO A 119 -7.98 25.06 -5.35
N ALA A 120 -7.47 25.75 -4.33
CA ALA A 120 -8.03 27.00 -3.84
C ALA A 120 -6.98 28.11 -3.66
N PRO A 121 -7.34 29.39 -3.91
CA PRO A 121 -6.44 30.51 -3.65
C PRO A 121 -6.06 30.60 -2.17
N GLY A 122 -4.76 30.73 -1.89
CA GLY A 122 -4.21 30.86 -0.53
C GLY A 122 -3.75 29.54 0.08
N MET A 123 -4.02 28.40 -0.53
CA MET A 123 -3.38 27.14 -0.20
C MET A 123 -2.01 27.05 -0.87
N GLU A 124 -1.03 26.51 -0.17
CA GLU A 124 0.31 26.35 -0.72
C GLU A 124 0.51 24.97 -1.36
N THR A 125 -0.15 23.93 -0.84
CA THR A 125 -0.12 22.57 -1.36
C THR A 125 -1.30 21.77 -0.83
N MET A 126 -1.61 20.64 -1.49
CA MET A 126 -2.53 19.61 -1.01
C MET A 126 -1.78 18.38 -0.49
N ASP A 127 -0.46 18.40 -0.53
CA ASP A 127 0.37 17.24 -0.22
C ASP A 127 0.20 16.80 1.23
N TRP A 128 0.21 15.52 1.45
CA TRP A 128 0.21 14.92 2.78
C TRP A 128 1.29 13.84 2.93
N GLN A 129 1.39 13.31 4.12
CA GLN A 129 2.38 12.31 4.46
C GLN A 129 1.76 11.25 5.35
N GLU A 130 2.35 10.08 5.35
CA GLU A 130 2.06 9.06 6.35
C GLU A 130 3.32 8.37 6.86
N MET A 131 3.24 7.84 8.06
CA MET A 131 4.10 6.77 8.55
C MET A 131 3.26 5.55 8.81
N PHE A 132 3.76 4.38 8.49
CA PHE A 132 3.06 3.14 8.72
C PHE A 132 3.97 2.07 9.34
N ALA A 133 3.32 1.12 10.01
CA ALA A 133 3.93 -0.12 10.44
C ALA A 133 2.95 -1.26 10.17
N THR A 134 3.42 -2.27 9.43
CA THR A 134 2.70 -3.51 9.16
C THR A 134 3.39 -4.66 9.86
N LEU A 135 2.62 -5.51 10.50
CA LEU A 135 3.04 -6.78 11.08
C LEU A 135 2.24 -7.90 10.42
N SER A 136 2.87 -9.01 10.09
CA SER A 136 2.19 -10.23 9.62
C SER A 136 2.79 -11.47 10.26
N TRP A 137 1.97 -12.50 10.39
CA TRP A 137 2.32 -13.73 11.13
C TRP A 137 2.07 -14.97 10.28
N PRO A 138 3.01 -15.32 9.37
CA PRO A 138 2.83 -16.42 8.41
C PRO A 138 2.73 -17.79 9.06
N GLU A 139 3.35 -17.97 10.26
CA GLU A 139 3.40 -19.26 10.97
C GLU A 139 2.34 -19.39 12.09
N LEU A 140 1.54 -18.34 12.34
CA LEU A 140 0.61 -18.30 13.48
C LEU A 140 -0.64 -19.17 13.26
N CYS A 141 -1.09 -19.26 12.01
CA CYS A 141 -2.29 -19.97 11.59
C CYS A 141 -1.92 -21.23 10.78
N PRO A 142 -2.90 -22.10 10.47
CA PRO A 142 -2.69 -23.18 9.51
C PRO A 142 -2.15 -22.68 8.18
N GLU A 143 -1.42 -23.54 7.48
CA GLU A 143 -0.77 -23.25 6.21
C GLU A 143 -1.67 -22.49 5.22
N GLY A 144 -1.12 -21.45 4.63
CA GLY A 144 -1.78 -20.55 3.69
C GLY A 144 -2.54 -19.39 4.34
N ILE A 145 -2.81 -19.40 5.65
CA ILE A 145 -3.53 -18.31 6.33
C ILE A 145 -2.55 -17.38 7.03
N VAL A 146 -2.53 -16.12 6.63
CA VAL A 146 -1.62 -15.10 7.15
C VAL A 146 -2.42 -13.93 7.73
N PRO A 147 -2.56 -13.83 9.07
CA PRO A 147 -3.09 -12.63 9.70
C PRO A 147 -2.08 -11.48 9.64
N SER A 148 -2.61 -10.27 9.59
CA SER A 148 -1.80 -9.06 9.59
C SER A 148 -2.46 -7.91 10.34
N TYR A 149 -1.65 -6.94 10.75
CA TYR A 149 -2.09 -5.69 11.33
C TYR A 149 -1.24 -4.55 10.81
N THR A 150 -1.91 -3.51 10.31
CA THR A 150 -1.23 -2.28 9.88
C THR A 150 -1.78 -1.10 10.66
N VAL A 151 -0.89 -0.28 11.16
CA VAL A 151 -1.21 1.03 11.71
C VAL A 151 -0.60 2.11 10.83
N VAL A 152 -1.38 3.14 10.53
CA VAL A 152 -0.96 4.28 9.71
C VAL A 152 -1.26 5.56 10.49
N LYS A 153 -0.30 6.48 10.55
CA LYS A 153 -0.52 7.87 10.97
C LYS A 153 -0.39 8.78 9.76
N MET A 154 -1.42 9.56 9.49
CA MET A 154 -1.45 10.54 8.40
C MET A 154 -1.40 11.96 8.94
N TRP A 155 -0.88 12.89 8.15
CA TRP A 155 -0.88 14.33 8.42
C TRP A 155 -0.60 15.14 7.14
N ALA A 156 -1.05 16.39 7.10
CA ALA A 156 -0.73 17.32 6.03
C ALA A 156 0.79 17.59 5.96
N SER A 157 1.34 17.73 4.78
CA SER A 157 2.79 17.97 4.59
C SER A 157 3.23 19.32 5.14
N LYS A 158 2.31 20.28 5.25
CA LYS A 158 2.55 21.65 5.72
C LYS A 158 1.37 22.15 6.55
N GLU A 159 1.67 22.94 7.59
CA GLU A 159 0.64 23.60 8.39
C GLU A 159 -0.22 24.51 7.51
N GLY A 160 -1.55 24.39 7.63
CA GLY A 160 -2.53 25.10 6.80
C GLY A 160 -2.73 24.57 5.37
N ALA A 161 -2.10 23.44 5.04
CA ALA A 161 -2.29 22.74 3.77
C ALA A 161 -3.32 21.60 3.86
N ASP A 162 -4.06 21.50 4.96
CA ASP A 162 -4.99 20.41 5.24
C ASP A 162 -6.35 20.67 4.62
N TYR A 163 -6.46 20.37 3.33
CA TYR A 163 -7.71 20.57 2.58
C TYR A 163 -8.79 19.56 2.97
N TRP A 164 -8.38 18.32 3.32
CA TRP A 164 -9.30 17.23 3.65
C TRP A 164 -9.25 16.78 5.10
N ASP A 165 -8.55 17.49 5.98
CA ASP A 165 -8.32 17.08 7.37
C ASP A 165 -7.79 15.63 7.46
N VAL A 166 -6.61 15.42 6.86
CA VAL A 166 -6.02 14.07 6.77
C VAL A 166 -5.34 13.60 8.06
N SER A 167 -5.35 14.41 9.12
CA SER A 167 -4.57 14.18 10.34
C SER A 167 -5.25 13.19 11.28
N GLY A 168 -5.06 11.89 11.05
CA GLY A 168 -5.67 10.84 11.86
C GLY A 168 -4.84 9.56 11.87
N TRP A 169 -5.45 8.48 12.36
CA TRP A 169 -4.90 7.14 12.35
C TRP A 169 -5.80 6.16 11.60
N LEU A 170 -5.20 5.18 10.95
CA LEU A 170 -5.91 4.02 10.42
C LEU A 170 -5.35 2.76 11.08
N HIS A 171 -6.26 1.88 11.48
CA HIS A 171 -5.94 0.54 11.98
C HIS A 171 -6.57 -0.48 11.05
N ILE A 172 -5.74 -1.31 10.43
CA ILE A 172 -6.17 -2.27 9.41
C ILE A 172 -5.87 -3.68 9.92
N LEU A 173 -6.90 -4.47 10.13
CA LEU A 173 -6.80 -5.89 10.43
C LEU A 173 -6.95 -6.67 9.13
N GLY A 174 -5.94 -7.43 8.76
CA GLY A 174 -5.89 -8.19 7.52
C GLY A 174 -5.86 -9.70 7.75
N LEU A 175 -6.41 -10.43 6.80
CA LEU A 175 -6.25 -11.87 6.69
C LEU A 175 -6.05 -12.21 5.21
N GLY A 176 -4.92 -12.85 4.89
CA GLY A 176 -4.63 -13.43 3.58
C GLY A 176 -4.81 -14.94 3.60
N TYR A 177 -5.18 -15.52 2.47
CA TYR A 177 -5.18 -16.96 2.27
C TYR A 177 -4.80 -17.32 0.84
N ASP A 178 -3.72 -18.09 0.69
CA ASP A 178 -3.26 -18.62 -0.59
C ASP A 178 -3.90 -19.99 -0.82
N LEU A 179 -4.89 -20.03 -1.72
CA LEU A 179 -5.63 -21.23 -2.07
C LEU A 179 -5.04 -21.84 -3.35
N PRO A 180 -4.34 -22.99 -3.26
CA PRO A 180 -3.94 -23.72 -4.45
C PRO A 180 -5.16 -24.38 -5.11
N VAL A 181 -5.29 -24.17 -6.43
CA VAL A 181 -6.33 -24.76 -7.25
C VAL A 181 -5.73 -25.42 -8.49
N GLU A 182 -6.48 -26.28 -9.16
CA GLU A 182 -6.09 -26.82 -10.46
C GLU A 182 -5.87 -25.67 -11.46
N GLY A 183 -4.82 -25.78 -12.26
CA GLY A 183 -4.43 -24.73 -13.19
C GLY A 183 -5.55 -24.28 -14.11
N LEU A 184 -5.72 -22.98 -14.25
CA LEU A 184 -6.75 -22.37 -15.08
C LEU A 184 -6.39 -22.36 -16.56
N LEU A 185 -5.12 -22.59 -16.91
CA LEU A 185 -4.61 -22.69 -18.28
C LEU A 185 -4.10 -24.11 -18.55
N PRO A 186 -4.16 -24.60 -19.82
CA PRO A 186 -3.78 -25.97 -20.17
C PRO A 186 -2.36 -26.36 -19.79
N ASP A 187 -1.43 -25.40 -19.80
CA ASP A 187 0.00 -25.63 -19.52
C ASP A 187 0.40 -25.27 -18.07
N THR A 188 -0.56 -24.88 -17.24
CA THR A 188 -0.35 -24.51 -15.84
C THR A 188 -0.92 -25.61 -14.95
N PRO A 189 -0.11 -26.45 -14.30
CA PRO A 189 -0.61 -27.59 -13.51
C PRO A 189 -1.34 -27.14 -12.23
N GLU A 190 -0.94 -26.03 -11.65
CA GLU A 190 -1.49 -25.45 -10.42
C GLU A 190 -1.52 -23.94 -10.51
N GLN A 191 -2.52 -23.34 -9.90
CA GLN A 191 -2.71 -21.89 -9.82
C GLN A 191 -2.95 -21.51 -8.35
N ILE A 192 -2.39 -20.40 -7.90
CA ILE A 192 -2.67 -19.85 -6.57
C ILE A 192 -3.73 -18.75 -6.70
N LEU A 193 -4.83 -18.91 -5.98
CA LEU A 193 -5.80 -17.83 -5.77
C LEU A 193 -5.47 -17.15 -4.44
N HIS A 194 -5.09 -15.89 -4.51
CA HIS A 194 -4.84 -15.04 -3.36
C HIS A 194 -6.17 -14.45 -2.89
N LEU A 195 -6.67 -14.94 -1.76
CA LEU A 195 -7.87 -14.41 -1.11
C LEU A 195 -7.45 -13.45 -0.01
N SER A 196 -8.16 -12.35 0.13
CA SER A 196 -7.87 -11.36 1.17
C SER A 196 -9.13 -10.79 1.78
N VAL A 197 -9.06 -10.46 3.06
CA VAL A 197 -10.00 -9.58 3.74
C VAL A 197 -9.23 -8.59 4.59
N ALA A 198 -9.68 -7.34 4.58
CA ALA A 198 -9.18 -6.30 5.46
C ALA A 198 -10.37 -5.58 6.10
N VAL A 199 -10.28 -5.29 7.40
CA VAL A 199 -11.25 -4.50 8.14
C VAL A 199 -10.54 -3.28 8.68
N VAL A 200 -11.11 -2.10 8.46
CA VAL A 200 -10.48 -0.81 8.75
C VAL A 200 -11.26 -0.05 9.80
N TYR A 201 -10.55 0.34 10.87
CA TYR A 201 -10.97 1.35 11.81
C TYR A 201 -10.30 2.67 11.41
N ASN A 202 -11.11 3.67 11.11
CA ASN A 202 -10.67 5.01 10.78
C ASN A 202 -10.81 5.91 12.01
N ASP A 203 -9.70 6.50 12.44
CA ASP A 203 -9.61 7.43 13.56
C ASP A 203 -9.29 8.82 13.01
N GLU A 204 -10.34 9.49 12.52
CA GLU A 204 -10.33 10.88 12.02
C GLU A 204 -9.51 11.14 10.74
N VAL A 205 -9.22 10.13 9.90
CA VAL A 205 -8.58 10.37 8.59
C VAL A 205 -9.63 10.76 7.56
N ILE A 206 -9.64 12.02 7.13
CA ILE A 206 -10.60 12.59 6.15
C ILE A 206 -12.08 12.48 6.64
N THR A 207 -12.28 12.15 7.88
CA THR A 207 -13.59 12.06 8.54
C THR A 207 -13.61 12.86 9.82
N SER A 208 -14.80 13.16 10.33
CA SER A 208 -14.97 13.87 11.61
C SER A 208 -15.15 12.94 12.81
N GLU A 209 -15.30 11.64 12.57
CA GLU A 209 -15.60 10.63 13.58
C GLU A 209 -14.64 9.44 13.49
N SER A 210 -14.51 8.73 14.62
CA SER A 210 -13.66 7.54 14.73
C SER A 210 -14.55 6.31 14.83
N ASP A 211 -14.53 5.45 13.80
CA ASP A 211 -15.33 4.21 13.79
C ASP A 211 -14.74 3.15 12.85
N TRP A 212 -15.34 1.95 12.86
CA TRP A 212 -15.15 0.91 11.86
C TRP A 212 -15.72 1.37 10.52
N SER A 213 -14.87 1.68 9.58
CA SER A 213 -15.30 2.38 8.36
C SER A 213 -15.73 1.43 7.24
N HIS A 214 -15.01 0.34 7.04
CA HIS A 214 -15.29 -0.58 5.93
C HIS A 214 -14.56 -1.91 6.07
N ALA A 215 -15.00 -2.91 5.28
CA ALA A 215 -14.24 -4.12 4.99
C ALA A 215 -14.02 -4.29 3.50
N VAL A 216 -12.82 -4.73 3.10
CA VAL A 216 -12.49 -5.05 1.71
C VAL A 216 -12.24 -6.54 1.58
N PHE A 217 -12.85 -7.15 0.60
CA PHE A 217 -12.65 -8.55 0.20
C PHE A 217 -11.99 -8.57 -1.18
N GLY A 218 -10.97 -9.39 -1.36
CA GLY A 218 -10.24 -9.48 -2.61
C GLY A 218 -10.00 -10.92 -3.04
N VAL A 219 -9.95 -11.13 -4.35
CA VAL A 219 -9.41 -12.33 -4.98
C VAL A 219 -8.56 -11.93 -6.18
N SER A 220 -7.34 -12.46 -6.25
CA SER A 220 -6.44 -12.24 -7.39
C SER A 220 -5.63 -13.48 -7.69
N THR A 221 -5.01 -13.53 -8.86
CA THR A 221 -4.10 -14.61 -9.24
C THR A 221 -3.08 -14.10 -10.25
N GLY A 222 -1.85 -14.63 -10.21
CA GLY A 222 -0.79 -14.27 -11.15
C GLY A 222 -0.67 -15.30 -12.27
N PHE A 223 -0.58 -14.82 -13.50
CA PHE A 223 -0.26 -15.64 -14.68
C PHE A 223 1.16 -15.28 -15.16
N ASP A 224 2.06 -16.25 -15.11
CA ASP A 224 3.41 -16.08 -15.69
C ASP A 224 3.32 -15.98 -17.21
N LEU A 225 3.76 -14.84 -17.75
CA LEU A 225 3.82 -14.58 -19.20
C LEU A 225 5.19 -14.94 -19.79
N GLY A 226 6.14 -15.39 -18.96
CA GLY A 226 7.54 -15.60 -19.31
C GLY A 226 8.35 -14.30 -19.32
N ASN A 227 9.69 -14.45 -19.34
CA ASN A 227 10.65 -13.33 -19.33
C ASN A 227 10.42 -12.37 -18.14
N ASP A 228 10.18 -12.93 -16.95
CA ASP A 228 9.98 -12.17 -15.71
C ASP A 228 8.75 -11.23 -15.73
N CYS A 229 7.81 -11.49 -16.65
CA CYS A 229 6.55 -10.75 -16.75
C CYS A 229 5.40 -11.56 -16.14
N THR A 230 4.54 -10.90 -15.37
CA THR A 230 3.36 -11.49 -14.75
C THR A 230 2.11 -10.64 -15.06
N LEU A 231 1.00 -11.31 -15.40
CA LEU A 231 -0.33 -10.70 -15.51
C LEU A 231 -1.14 -11.04 -14.27
N THR A 232 -1.67 -10.04 -13.59
CA THR A 232 -2.42 -10.22 -12.33
C THR A 232 -3.81 -9.59 -12.43
N PRO A 233 -4.85 -10.35 -12.82
CA PRO A 233 -6.24 -9.92 -12.62
C PRO A 233 -6.66 -10.02 -11.16
N GLY A 234 -7.54 -9.11 -10.73
CA GLY A 234 -8.12 -9.10 -9.40
C GLY A 234 -9.57 -8.62 -9.41
N LEU A 235 -10.36 -9.11 -8.44
CA LEU A 235 -11.72 -8.69 -8.16
C LEU A 235 -11.82 -8.31 -6.70
N TYR A 236 -12.49 -7.20 -6.40
CA TYR A 236 -12.59 -6.65 -5.06
C TYR A 236 -14.00 -6.18 -4.77
N TYR A 237 -14.39 -6.31 -3.51
CA TYR A 237 -15.64 -5.80 -2.99
C TYR A 237 -15.38 -5.11 -1.66
N GLN A 238 -15.90 -3.89 -1.50
CA GLN A 238 -15.92 -3.16 -0.24
C GLN A 238 -17.33 -3.14 0.31
N SER A 239 -17.48 -3.51 1.58
CA SER A 239 -18.67 -3.20 2.36
C SER A 239 -18.37 -1.96 3.18
N SER A 240 -19.10 -0.90 2.92
CA SER A 240 -18.96 0.41 3.56
C SER A 240 -19.89 0.50 4.76
N TRP A 241 -19.40 1.02 5.89
CA TRP A 241 -20.16 1.10 7.15
C TRP A 241 -20.25 2.53 7.66
N GLU A 242 -19.39 3.41 7.17
CA GLU A 242 -19.30 4.82 7.55
C GLU A 242 -19.52 5.70 6.32
N ASP A 243 -20.60 6.47 6.31
CA ASP A 243 -21.03 7.30 5.17
C ASP A 243 -20.00 8.41 4.84
N ASP A 244 -19.28 8.93 5.85
CA ASP A 244 -18.21 9.93 5.66
C ASP A 244 -17.01 9.35 4.87
N VAL A 245 -16.81 8.04 4.88
CA VAL A 245 -15.78 7.35 4.09
C VAL A 245 -16.31 6.98 2.71
N ASN A 246 -17.47 6.32 2.66
CA ASN A 246 -18.14 5.98 1.41
C ASN A 246 -19.62 5.62 1.70
N GLU A 247 -20.53 6.31 1.01
CA GLU A 247 -21.98 6.11 1.17
C GLU A 247 -22.48 4.76 0.61
N SER A 248 -21.66 4.06 -0.19
CA SER A 248 -22.05 2.86 -0.92
C SER A 248 -21.04 1.73 -0.75
N ASP A 249 -21.55 0.49 -0.88
CA ASP A 249 -20.69 -0.65 -1.14
C ASP A 249 -20.12 -0.57 -2.56
N GLU A 250 -18.86 -1.00 -2.74
CA GLU A 250 -18.16 -0.86 -4.00
C GLU A 250 -17.71 -2.21 -4.56
N PHE A 251 -17.72 -2.33 -5.87
CA PHE A 251 -17.17 -3.49 -6.58
C PHE A 251 -16.28 -3.04 -7.73
N TRP A 252 -15.02 -3.49 -7.74
CA TRP A 252 -14.11 -3.16 -8.83
C TRP A 252 -13.25 -4.34 -9.22
N CYS A 253 -12.68 -4.24 -10.42
CA CYS A 253 -11.67 -5.16 -10.90
C CYS A 253 -10.36 -4.44 -11.21
N THR A 254 -9.28 -5.20 -11.15
CA THR A 254 -7.95 -4.75 -11.54
C THR A 254 -7.34 -5.68 -12.56
N VAL A 255 -6.44 -5.15 -13.38
CA VAL A 255 -5.56 -5.94 -14.24
C VAL A 255 -4.18 -5.29 -14.20
N GLY A 256 -3.23 -5.95 -13.56
CA GLY A 256 -1.84 -5.53 -13.49
C GLY A 256 -0.95 -6.33 -14.46
N VAL A 257 0.07 -5.67 -14.99
CA VAL A 257 1.19 -6.31 -15.69
C VAL A 257 2.47 -5.83 -15.04
N SER A 258 3.26 -6.76 -14.54
CA SER A 258 4.54 -6.47 -13.89
C SER A 258 5.71 -7.11 -14.63
N TYR A 259 6.87 -6.49 -14.49
CA TYR A 259 8.17 -6.99 -14.94
C TYR A 259 9.18 -6.89 -13.79
N ALA A 260 9.77 -8.02 -13.41
CA ALA A 260 10.83 -8.09 -12.41
C ALA A 260 12.22 -8.05 -13.06
N PHE A 261 13.19 -7.37 -12.43
CA PHE A 261 14.56 -7.23 -12.92
C PHE A 261 15.60 -7.26 -11.79
#